data_b28b502e042c9a371c8e0e6e7cba0645
#
_entry.id   b28b502e042c9a371c8e0e6e7cba0645
#
_cell.length_a   1.000
_cell.length_b   1.000
_cell.length_c   1.000
_cell.angle_alpha   90.00
_cell.angle_beta   90.00
_cell.angle_gamma   90.00
#
_symmetry.space_group_name_H-M   'P 1'
#
loop_
_entity.id
_entity.type
_entity.pdbx_description
1 polymer ?
#
loop_
_entity_poly.entity_id
_entity_poly.type
_entity_poly.pdbx_seq_one_letter_code
_entity_poly.pdbx_strand_id
1 'polypeptide(L)'
;MKTFPQGFLWGGATAANQVEGAYLEDGKGLSTSDVQPQGVFGDVVERVAGDSGIKDVAIDFYHRYPQDIALFAEMGFNCLRVSIAWTRIFPNGDDAEPNEAGLAFYDKLFAEMAAHNITPLVTLSHYEMPWALVKNYGGWGSREVIGFFERYARTVFSRYKNQVKLWLTFNEINMSLHAPMTGVGLPAGSSKGEVYQAIHHQLVASALAVKACHELVPQGKIGNMQIGRAS
;
A
#
# COMPACT_ATOMS: atom_id res chain seq x y z
N MET A 1 6.20 34.03 -20.51
CA MET A 1 5.44 33.23 -19.52
C MET A 1 6.41 32.23 -18.88
N LYS A 2 6.36 32.07 -17.56
CA LYS A 2 7.13 31.00 -16.91
C LYS A 2 6.38 29.69 -17.15
N THR A 3 7.01 28.71 -17.77
CA THR A 3 6.47 27.35 -17.99
C THR A 3 7.05 26.39 -16.95
N PHE A 4 6.37 25.28 -16.71
CA PHE A 4 6.92 24.22 -15.88
C PHE A 4 8.14 23.57 -16.56
N PRO A 5 9.09 23.05 -15.79
CA PRO A 5 10.27 22.36 -16.36
C PRO A 5 9.85 21.21 -17.28
N GLN A 6 10.68 20.93 -18.27
CA GLN A 6 10.51 19.73 -19.10
C GLN A 6 10.58 18.49 -18.20
N GLY A 7 9.68 17.54 -18.41
CA GLY A 7 9.59 16.31 -17.59
C GLY A 7 8.90 16.49 -16.24
N PHE A 8 8.21 17.63 -16.03
CA PHE A 8 7.37 17.80 -14.83
C PHE A 8 6.25 16.73 -14.79
N LEU A 9 6.09 16.10 -13.63
CA LEU A 9 5.10 15.06 -13.45
C LEU A 9 3.74 15.65 -13.06
N TRP A 10 2.76 15.43 -13.91
CA TRP A 10 1.36 15.81 -13.69
C TRP A 10 0.54 14.56 -13.40
N GLY A 11 -0.23 14.55 -12.33
CA GLY A 11 -1.00 13.37 -12.01
C GLY A 11 -1.81 13.48 -10.73
N GLY A 12 -2.26 12.32 -10.28
CA GLY A 12 -3.04 12.16 -9.07
C GLY A 12 -2.58 10.95 -8.25
N ALA A 13 -3.37 10.63 -7.23
CA ALA A 13 -3.09 9.52 -6.33
C ALA A 13 -4.35 8.73 -6.03
N THR A 14 -4.21 7.40 -6.00
CA THR A 14 -5.18 6.45 -5.48
C THR A 14 -4.52 5.54 -4.44
N ALA A 15 -5.32 4.81 -3.67
CA ALA A 15 -4.82 3.77 -2.79
C ALA A 15 -5.63 2.48 -2.97
N ALA A 16 -4.97 1.33 -2.93
CA ALA A 16 -5.58 0.03 -3.17
C ALA A 16 -6.87 -0.16 -2.35
N ASN A 17 -6.81 0.07 -1.04
CA ASN A 17 -7.98 -0.07 -0.14
C ASN A 17 -9.14 0.90 -0.43
N GLN A 18 -8.91 1.95 -1.21
CA GLN A 18 -9.92 2.95 -1.52
C GLN A 18 -10.62 2.67 -2.85
N VAL A 19 -9.94 2.02 -3.79
CA VAL A 19 -10.41 1.94 -5.17
C VAL A 19 -10.50 0.52 -5.74
N GLU A 20 -9.65 -0.42 -5.30
CA GLU A 20 -9.55 -1.72 -5.96
C GLU A 20 -10.83 -2.55 -5.86
N GLY A 21 -11.41 -2.68 -4.68
CA GLY A 21 -12.44 -3.69 -4.44
C GLY A 21 -11.88 -5.11 -4.51
N ALA A 22 -12.66 -6.08 -4.98
CA ALA A 22 -12.25 -7.48 -5.17
C ALA A 22 -11.54 -8.05 -3.91
N TYR A 23 -12.10 -7.77 -2.72
CA TYR A 23 -11.41 -7.92 -1.43
C TYR A 23 -11.09 -9.37 -1.02
N LEU A 24 -11.74 -10.36 -1.64
CA LEU A 24 -11.46 -11.78 -1.44
C LEU A 24 -11.06 -12.50 -2.73
N GLU A 25 -10.89 -11.77 -3.84
CA GLU A 25 -10.57 -12.39 -5.12
C GLU A 25 -9.07 -12.72 -5.21
N ASP A 26 -8.79 -13.76 -6.01
CA ASP A 26 -7.44 -14.21 -6.32
C ASP A 26 -6.57 -14.48 -5.06
N GLY A 27 -7.21 -14.94 -3.99
CA GLY A 27 -6.53 -15.31 -2.75
C GLY A 27 -6.06 -14.14 -1.88
N LYS A 28 -6.56 -12.92 -2.11
CA LYS A 28 -6.28 -11.78 -1.23
C LYS A 28 -6.74 -12.09 0.20
N GLY A 29 -5.87 -11.81 1.18
CA GLY A 29 -6.21 -11.87 2.59
C GLY A 29 -6.90 -10.59 3.10
N LEU A 30 -7.47 -10.67 4.31
CA LEU A 30 -8.04 -9.49 4.96
C LEU A 30 -6.95 -8.56 5.48
N SER A 31 -7.19 -7.26 5.34
CA SER A 31 -6.36 -6.19 5.92
C SER A 31 -7.07 -5.48 7.07
N THR A 32 -6.33 -4.64 7.79
CA THR A 32 -6.90 -3.73 8.80
C THR A 32 -7.99 -2.83 8.20
N SER A 33 -7.89 -2.49 6.92
CA SER A 33 -8.90 -1.69 6.22
C SER A 33 -10.20 -2.44 5.99
N ASP A 34 -10.13 -3.74 5.72
CA ASP A 34 -11.30 -4.59 5.46
C ASP A 34 -12.12 -4.84 6.75
N VAL A 35 -11.46 -4.85 7.91
CA VAL A 35 -12.13 -5.03 9.21
C VAL A 35 -12.57 -3.71 9.87
N GLN A 36 -12.38 -2.58 9.20
CA GLN A 36 -12.89 -1.25 9.61
C GLN A 36 -13.81 -0.68 8.51
N PRO A 37 -15.00 -1.27 8.30
CA PRO A 37 -15.88 -0.89 7.18
C PRO A 37 -16.40 0.54 7.27
N GLN A 38 -16.39 1.15 8.46
CA GLN A 38 -16.81 2.54 8.68
C GLN A 38 -15.65 3.54 8.61
N GLY A 39 -14.46 3.09 8.18
CA GLY A 39 -13.28 3.94 7.99
C GLY A 39 -12.31 3.90 9.15
N VAL A 40 -11.26 4.72 9.06
CA VAL A 40 -10.07 4.68 9.93
C VAL A 40 -10.32 4.94 11.42
N PHE A 41 -11.43 5.54 11.76
CA PHE A 41 -11.87 5.77 13.16
C PHE A 41 -13.05 4.88 13.56
N GLY A 42 -13.48 3.98 12.66
CA GLY A 42 -14.55 3.01 12.94
C GLY A 42 -14.06 1.86 13.79
N ASP A 43 -15.02 1.18 14.43
CA ASP A 43 -14.74 -0.02 15.19
C ASP A 43 -14.24 -1.15 14.29
N VAL A 44 -13.40 -2.00 14.87
CA VAL A 44 -13.01 -3.25 14.25
C VAL A 44 -14.17 -4.24 14.37
N VAL A 45 -14.57 -4.82 13.26
CA VAL A 45 -15.62 -5.83 13.20
C VAL A 45 -15.07 -7.15 12.66
N GLU A 46 -15.58 -8.24 13.15
CA GLU A 46 -15.32 -9.55 12.56
C GLU A 46 -16.07 -9.64 11.23
N ARG A 47 -15.33 -9.98 10.16
CA ARG A 47 -15.92 -10.16 8.84
C ARG A 47 -16.41 -11.60 8.69
N VAL A 48 -17.69 -11.74 8.45
CA VAL A 48 -18.34 -13.04 8.18
C VAL A 48 -18.78 -13.13 6.72
N ALA A 49 -18.91 -14.35 6.21
CA ALA A 49 -19.36 -14.59 4.84
C ALA A 49 -20.76 -13.99 4.62
N GLY A 50 -20.88 -13.16 3.58
CA GLY A 50 -22.13 -12.44 3.25
C GLY A 50 -22.19 -11.01 3.77
N ASP A 51 -21.26 -10.58 4.64
CA ASP A 51 -21.13 -9.16 4.97
C ASP A 51 -20.69 -8.37 3.74
N SER A 52 -21.22 -7.17 3.64
CA SER A 52 -20.81 -6.22 2.61
C SER A 52 -20.28 -4.93 3.23
N GLY A 53 -19.13 -4.49 2.75
CA GLY A 53 -18.53 -3.19 3.09
C GLY A 53 -18.38 -2.33 1.86
N ILE A 54 -18.37 -1.02 2.04
CA ILE A 54 -18.22 -0.08 0.92
C ILE A 54 -16.93 -0.31 0.11
N LYS A 55 -15.89 -0.82 0.77
CA LYS A 55 -14.58 -1.11 0.16
C LYS A 55 -14.51 -2.46 -0.55
N ASP A 56 -15.49 -3.34 -0.36
CA ASP A 56 -15.47 -4.68 -0.94
C ASP A 56 -15.55 -4.64 -2.46
N VAL A 57 -16.28 -3.67 -2.97
CA VAL A 57 -16.37 -3.36 -4.40
C VAL A 57 -15.66 -2.03 -4.71
N ALA A 58 -15.78 -1.04 -3.84
CA ALA A 58 -15.27 0.32 -4.04
C ALA A 58 -15.73 0.89 -5.40
N ILE A 59 -14.78 1.26 -6.28
CA ILE A 59 -15.07 1.62 -7.68
C ILE A 59 -14.70 0.47 -8.64
N ASP A 60 -14.40 -0.69 -8.10
CA ASP A 60 -14.04 -1.90 -8.85
C ASP A 60 -12.81 -1.71 -9.76
N PHE A 61 -11.83 -0.94 -9.27
CA PHE A 61 -10.62 -0.66 -10.04
C PHE A 61 -9.84 -1.94 -10.39
N TYR A 62 -9.97 -2.99 -9.59
CA TYR A 62 -9.35 -4.29 -9.86
C TYR A 62 -9.72 -4.85 -11.23
N HIS A 63 -10.97 -4.68 -11.67
CA HIS A 63 -11.45 -5.12 -12.98
C HIS A 63 -11.44 -3.99 -14.02
N ARG A 64 -11.59 -2.74 -13.56
CA ARG A 64 -11.79 -1.56 -14.43
C ARG A 64 -10.53 -0.77 -14.71
N TYR A 65 -9.37 -1.15 -14.14
CA TYR A 65 -8.13 -0.39 -14.31
C TYR A 65 -7.80 -0.04 -15.78
N PRO A 66 -8.08 -0.87 -16.83
CA PRO A 66 -7.76 -0.47 -18.19
C PRO A 66 -8.54 0.78 -18.63
N GLN A 67 -9.85 0.82 -18.33
CA GLN A 67 -10.69 1.96 -18.66
C GLN A 67 -10.31 3.19 -17.84
N ASP A 68 -10.04 3.01 -16.54
CA ASP A 68 -9.71 4.11 -15.63
C ASP A 68 -8.33 4.71 -15.96
N ILE A 69 -7.34 3.89 -16.32
CA ILE A 69 -6.03 4.36 -16.78
C ILE A 69 -6.14 5.15 -18.09
N ALA A 70 -6.97 4.68 -19.04
CA ALA A 70 -7.23 5.42 -20.27
C ALA A 70 -7.84 6.80 -20.00
N LEU A 71 -8.79 6.90 -19.05
CA LEU A 71 -9.37 8.19 -18.63
C LEU A 71 -8.34 9.10 -17.97
N PHE A 72 -7.45 8.58 -17.12
CA PHE A 72 -6.36 9.39 -16.57
C PHE A 72 -5.43 9.92 -17.67
N ALA A 73 -5.13 9.11 -18.68
CA ALA A 73 -4.33 9.55 -19.82
C ALA A 73 -5.05 10.66 -20.62
N GLU A 74 -6.36 10.53 -20.86
CA GLU A 74 -7.18 11.56 -21.52
C GLU A 74 -7.19 12.88 -20.73
N MET A 75 -7.18 12.80 -19.39
CA MET A 75 -7.04 13.97 -18.50
C MET A 75 -5.64 14.62 -18.55
N GLY A 76 -4.70 14.02 -19.27
CA GLY A 76 -3.33 14.52 -19.39
C GLY A 76 -2.37 14.10 -18.28
N PHE A 77 -2.69 13.04 -17.52
CA PHE A 77 -1.77 12.50 -16.53
C PHE A 77 -0.58 11.83 -17.21
N ASN A 78 0.63 12.12 -16.72
CA ASN A 78 1.86 11.42 -17.06
C ASN A 78 2.51 10.72 -15.87
N CYS A 79 1.87 10.81 -14.70
CA CYS A 79 2.22 10.09 -13.48
C CYS A 79 0.96 9.74 -12.71
N LEU A 80 0.89 8.53 -12.17
CA LEU A 80 -0.17 8.14 -11.25
C LEU A 80 0.43 7.44 -10.04
N ARG A 81 0.10 7.94 -8.84
CA ARG A 81 0.41 7.26 -7.61
C ARG A 81 -0.64 6.19 -7.33
N VAL A 82 -0.19 4.96 -7.10
CA VAL A 82 -1.00 3.82 -6.66
C VAL A 82 -0.36 3.18 -5.43
N SER A 83 -1.07 2.33 -4.71
CA SER A 83 -0.45 1.46 -3.69
C SER A 83 -0.61 0.00 -4.08
N ILE A 84 0.25 -0.86 -3.54
CA ILE A 84 0.12 -2.31 -3.61
C ILE A 84 -0.50 -2.78 -2.29
N ALA A 85 -1.62 -3.53 -2.37
CA ALA A 85 -2.19 -4.18 -1.20
C ALA A 85 -1.26 -5.32 -0.77
N TRP A 86 -0.64 -5.19 0.42
CA TRP A 86 0.24 -6.22 0.96
C TRP A 86 -0.44 -7.59 1.00
N THR A 87 -1.72 -7.62 1.37
CA THR A 87 -2.53 -8.83 1.46
C THR A 87 -2.85 -9.51 0.12
N ARG A 88 -2.64 -8.83 -1.03
CA ARG A 88 -2.69 -9.51 -2.34
C ARG A 88 -1.41 -10.30 -2.60
N ILE A 89 -0.29 -9.83 -2.08
CA ILE A 89 1.02 -10.44 -2.31
C ILE A 89 1.36 -11.49 -1.25
N PHE A 90 1.06 -11.21 0.00
CA PHE A 90 1.19 -12.13 1.14
C PHE A 90 -0.11 -12.06 1.96
N PRO A 91 -1.07 -12.95 1.69
CA PRO A 91 -2.42 -12.89 2.27
C PRO A 91 -2.46 -12.83 3.80
N ASN A 92 -1.57 -13.53 4.48
CA ASN A 92 -1.43 -13.50 5.93
C ASN A 92 -0.29 -12.57 6.41
N GLY A 93 0.56 -12.13 5.49
CA GLY A 93 1.72 -11.28 5.76
C GLY A 93 2.98 -12.05 6.15
N ASP A 94 2.86 -13.18 6.84
CA ASP A 94 3.93 -14.09 7.26
C ASP A 94 4.12 -15.29 6.33
N ASP A 95 3.33 -15.38 5.26
CA ASP A 95 3.41 -16.46 4.26
C ASP A 95 4.84 -16.63 3.76
N ALA A 96 5.26 -17.89 3.53
CA ALA A 96 6.59 -18.20 3.02
C ALA A 96 6.77 -17.79 1.55
N GLU A 97 5.73 -17.99 0.75
CA GLU A 97 5.72 -17.71 -0.69
C GLU A 97 4.68 -16.65 -1.03
N PRO A 98 4.96 -15.80 -2.03
CA PRO A 98 4.01 -14.80 -2.48
C PRO A 98 2.86 -15.43 -3.27
N ASN A 99 1.72 -14.76 -3.24
CA ASN A 99 0.56 -15.08 -4.07
C ASN A 99 0.80 -14.58 -5.52
N GLU A 100 1.00 -15.50 -6.44
CA GLU A 100 1.31 -15.18 -7.85
C GLU A 100 0.14 -14.47 -8.54
N ALA A 101 -1.12 -14.77 -8.19
CA ALA A 101 -2.26 -14.08 -8.78
C ALA A 101 -2.27 -12.58 -8.42
N GLY A 102 -1.93 -12.25 -7.18
CA GLY A 102 -1.77 -10.86 -6.76
C GLY A 102 -0.60 -10.16 -7.47
N LEU A 103 0.53 -10.83 -7.62
CA LEU A 103 1.65 -10.29 -8.40
C LEU A 103 1.26 -10.04 -9.87
N ALA A 104 0.56 -11.00 -10.50
CA ALA A 104 0.14 -10.89 -11.89
C ALA A 104 -0.87 -9.75 -12.13
N PHE A 105 -1.70 -9.41 -11.14
CA PHE A 105 -2.57 -8.25 -11.23
C PHE A 105 -1.76 -6.95 -11.39
N TYR A 106 -0.76 -6.72 -10.54
CA TYR A 106 0.06 -5.51 -10.63
C TYR A 106 0.99 -5.50 -11.86
N ASP A 107 1.44 -6.68 -12.38
CA ASP A 107 2.12 -6.74 -13.68
C ASP A 107 1.24 -6.12 -14.78
N LYS A 108 -0.05 -6.50 -14.83
CA LYS A 108 -1.01 -5.99 -15.82
C LYS A 108 -1.28 -4.51 -15.62
N LEU A 109 -1.48 -4.06 -14.38
CA LEU A 109 -1.70 -2.65 -14.05
C LEU A 109 -0.55 -1.77 -14.52
N PHE A 110 0.70 -2.16 -14.20
CA PHE A 110 1.87 -1.37 -14.61
C PHE A 110 2.13 -1.43 -16.12
N ALA A 111 1.79 -2.54 -16.77
CA ALA A 111 1.85 -2.63 -18.23
C ALA A 111 0.83 -1.69 -18.90
N GLU A 112 -0.40 -1.59 -18.36
CA GLU A 112 -1.42 -0.67 -18.85
C GLU A 112 -1.01 0.79 -18.65
N MET A 113 -0.46 1.14 -17.46
CA MET A 113 0.08 2.49 -17.23
C MET A 113 1.19 2.84 -18.24
N ALA A 114 2.08 1.88 -18.51
CA ALA A 114 3.16 2.09 -19.50
C ALA A 114 2.61 2.27 -20.93
N ALA A 115 1.57 1.52 -21.32
CA ALA A 115 0.92 1.65 -22.63
C ALA A 115 0.33 3.06 -22.84
N HIS A 116 -0.07 3.72 -21.76
CA HIS A 116 -0.59 5.10 -21.76
C HIS A 116 0.45 6.16 -21.41
N ASN A 117 1.74 5.82 -21.33
CA ASN A 117 2.83 6.74 -20.95
C ASN A 117 2.65 7.38 -19.57
N ILE A 118 2.00 6.67 -18.64
CA ILE A 118 1.82 7.09 -17.25
C ILE A 118 2.90 6.43 -16.39
N THR A 119 3.73 7.24 -15.76
CA THR A 119 4.78 6.78 -14.84
C THR A 119 4.16 6.33 -13.52
N PRO A 120 4.37 5.09 -13.07
CA PRO A 120 3.91 4.65 -11.77
C PRO A 120 4.76 5.23 -10.63
N LEU A 121 4.11 5.81 -9.62
CA LEU A 121 4.67 6.10 -8.30
C LEU A 121 3.99 5.16 -7.29
N VAL A 122 4.73 4.21 -6.73
CA VAL A 122 4.12 3.11 -5.98
C VAL A 122 4.38 3.22 -4.48
N THR A 123 3.31 3.17 -3.70
CA THR A 123 3.36 3.11 -2.24
C THR A 123 3.27 1.65 -1.79
N LEU A 124 4.25 1.19 -0.99
CA LEU A 124 4.27 -0.18 -0.48
C LEU A 124 3.16 -0.44 0.55
N SER A 125 2.91 0.52 1.44
CA SER A 125 1.87 0.39 2.47
C SER A 125 1.06 1.68 2.60
N HIS A 126 -0.25 1.56 2.34
CA HIS A 126 -1.20 2.67 2.46
C HIS A 126 -2.30 2.30 3.46
N TYR A 127 -1.93 2.21 4.75
CA TYR A 127 -2.82 1.86 5.87
C TYR A 127 -3.44 0.44 5.79
N GLU A 128 -2.84 -0.46 5.05
CA GLU A 128 -3.32 -1.81 4.85
C GLU A 128 -2.27 -2.81 5.32
N MET A 129 -2.30 -3.19 6.59
CA MET A 129 -1.49 -4.34 6.98
C MET A 129 -2.36 -5.61 7.03
N PRO A 130 -1.77 -6.79 6.78
CA PRO A 130 -2.48 -8.06 6.91
C PRO A 130 -3.10 -8.22 8.28
N TRP A 131 -4.41 -8.51 8.30
CA TRP A 131 -5.16 -8.70 9.56
C TRP A 131 -4.63 -9.87 10.38
N ALA A 132 -4.11 -10.91 9.72
CA ALA A 132 -3.46 -12.03 10.39
C ALA A 132 -2.25 -11.59 11.23
N LEU A 133 -1.45 -10.60 10.76
CA LEU A 133 -0.34 -10.06 11.54
C LEU A 133 -0.81 -9.32 12.79
N VAL A 134 -1.98 -8.68 12.74
CA VAL A 134 -2.56 -8.06 13.94
C VAL A 134 -2.98 -9.13 14.94
N LYS A 135 -3.67 -10.18 14.49
CA LYS A 135 -4.14 -11.25 15.36
C LYS A 135 -3.02 -12.09 15.96
N ASN A 136 -2.01 -12.43 15.16
CA ASN A 136 -1.01 -13.41 15.56
C ASN A 136 0.21 -12.75 16.22
N TYR A 137 0.51 -11.50 15.89
CA TYR A 137 1.73 -10.81 16.32
C TYR A 137 1.48 -9.49 17.06
N GLY A 138 0.23 -9.00 17.10
CA GLY A 138 -0.06 -7.66 17.67
C GLY A 138 0.37 -6.52 16.74
N GLY A 139 0.28 -6.71 15.43
CA GLY A 139 0.63 -5.70 14.43
C GLY A 139 2.09 -5.26 14.53
N TRP A 140 2.33 -3.97 14.26
CA TRP A 140 3.67 -3.36 14.36
C TRP A 140 4.21 -3.29 15.79
N GLY A 141 3.42 -3.67 16.81
CA GLY A 141 3.93 -3.90 18.16
C GLY A 141 5.01 -4.97 18.22
N SER A 142 4.94 -5.99 17.36
CA SER A 142 5.98 -7.02 17.23
C SER A 142 7.11 -6.59 16.29
N ARG A 143 8.34 -6.83 16.74
CA ARG A 143 9.53 -6.62 15.92
C ARG A 143 9.65 -7.58 14.72
N GLU A 144 8.99 -8.74 14.77
CA GLU A 144 8.99 -9.73 13.70
C GLU A 144 8.37 -9.21 12.42
N VAL A 145 7.37 -8.32 12.53
CA VAL A 145 6.70 -7.69 11.38
C VAL A 145 7.67 -6.90 10.49
N ILE A 146 8.80 -6.44 11.04
CA ILE A 146 9.86 -5.79 10.25
C ILE A 146 10.38 -6.74 9.17
N GLY A 147 10.66 -8.00 9.54
CA GLY A 147 11.17 -9.01 8.59
C GLY A 147 10.12 -9.41 7.53
N PHE A 148 8.86 -9.49 7.92
CA PHE A 148 7.76 -9.78 6.98
C PHE A 148 7.59 -8.66 5.97
N PHE A 149 7.66 -7.40 6.41
CA PHE A 149 7.60 -6.25 5.51
C PHE A 149 8.82 -6.16 4.58
N GLU A 150 10.02 -6.44 5.08
CA GLU A 150 11.22 -6.48 4.23
C GLU A 150 11.09 -7.55 3.14
N ARG A 151 10.61 -8.75 3.47
CA ARG A 151 10.34 -9.82 2.49
C ARG A 151 9.34 -9.37 1.43
N TYR A 152 8.22 -8.78 1.84
CA TYR A 152 7.23 -8.20 0.94
C TYR A 152 7.87 -7.14 0.02
N ALA A 153 8.60 -6.19 0.57
CA ALA A 153 9.26 -5.14 -0.19
C ALA A 153 10.25 -5.71 -1.21
N ARG A 154 11.09 -6.66 -0.81
CA ARG A 154 12.04 -7.34 -1.71
C ARG A 154 11.34 -8.08 -2.84
N THR A 155 10.24 -8.74 -2.56
CA THR A 155 9.43 -9.46 -3.56
C THR A 155 8.91 -8.50 -4.63
N VAL A 156 8.25 -7.41 -4.24
CA VAL A 156 7.68 -6.45 -5.19
C VAL A 156 8.77 -5.66 -5.93
N PHE A 157 9.87 -5.32 -5.29
CA PHE A 157 11.01 -4.68 -5.96
C PHE A 157 11.61 -5.60 -7.02
N SER A 158 11.85 -6.87 -6.69
CA SER A 158 12.40 -7.86 -7.63
C SER A 158 11.48 -8.05 -8.83
N ARG A 159 10.16 -8.15 -8.60
CA ARG A 159 9.17 -8.35 -9.65
C ARG A 159 9.06 -7.15 -10.57
N TYR A 160 8.96 -5.94 -10.02
CA TYR A 160 8.59 -4.74 -10.78
C TYR A 160 9.76 -3.80 -11.06
N LYS A 161 11.01 -4.19 -10.80
CA LYS A 161 12.23 -3.36 -10.98
C LYS A 161 12.39 -2.72 -12.35
N ASN A 162 11.82 -3.33 -13.40
CA ASN A 162 11.89 -2.80 -14.76
C ASN A 162 10.76 -1.81 -15.09
N GLN A 163 9.62 -1.94 -14.42
CA GLN A 163 8.41 -1.15 -14.67
C GLN A 163 8.27 0.05 -13.73
N VAL A 164 8.72 -0.08 -12.47
CA VAL A 164 8.55 0.94 -11.44
C VAL A 164 9.90 1.45 -10.96
N LYS A 165 10.07 2.77 -10.99
CA LYS A 165 11.30 3.46 -10.52
C LYS A 165 11.06 4.43 -9.37
N LEU A 166 9.80 4.79 -9.11
CA LEU A 166 9.42 5.72 -8.06
C LEU A 166 8.62 5.00 -6.97
N TRP A 167 9.12 5.04 -5.74
CA TRP A 167 8.57 4.27 -4.64
C TRP A 167 8.37 5.12 -3.38
N LEU A 168 7.36 4.78 -2.61
CA LEU A 168 7.16 5.26 -1.24
C LEU A 168 6.99 4.05 -0.31
N THR A 169 7.62 4.08 0.86
CA THR A 169 7.51 2.98 1.82
C THR A 169 6.15 2.97 2.51
N PHE A 170 5.80 4.05 3.17
CA PHE A 170 4.54 4.20 3.89
C PHE A 170 3.84 5.49 3.50
N ASN A 171 2.52 5.44 3.51
CA ASN A 171 1.68 6.64 3.45
C ASN A 171 1.52 7.22 4.86
N GLU A 172 1.78 8.51 5.00
CA GLU A 172 1.52 9.30 6.22
C GLU A 172 1.92 8.58 7.52
N ILE A 173 3.14 8.06 7.58
CA ILE A 173 3.63 7.25 8.71
C ILE A 173 3.42 7.95 10.06
N ASN A 174 3.42 9.28 10.08
CA ASN A 174 3.20 10.10 11.27
C ASN A 174 1.72 10.16 11.72
N MET A 175 0.76 9.74 10.88
CA MET A 175 -0.66 9.67 11.24
C MET A 175 -1.01 8.48 12.13
N SER A 176 -0.14 7.50 12.24
CA SER A 176 -0.33 6.31 13.10
C SER A 176 -0.57 6.66 14.57
N LEU A 177 -0.14 7.84 15.02
CA LEU A 177 -0.44 8.37 16.37
C LEU A 177 -1.93 8.69 16.57
N HIS A 178 -2.64 9.01 15.50
CA HIS A 178 -4.05 9.44 15.56
C HIS A 178 -5.01 8.28 15.26
N ALA A 179 -4.56 7.29 14.51
CA ALA A 179 -5.35 6.12 14.13
C ALA A 179 -4.51 4.83 14.31
N PRO A 180 -4.25 4.38 15.56
CA PRO A 180 -3.32 3.28 15.83
C PRO A 180 -3.73 1.96 15.17
N MET A 181 -5.01 1.61 15.13
CA MET A 181 -5.46 0.38 14.49
C MET A 181 -5.14 0.39 12.99
N THR A 182 -5.52 1.46 12.31
CA THR A 182 -5.29 1.60 10.86
C THR A 182 -3.79 1.72 10.53
N GLY A 183 -3.05 2.51 11.32
CA GLY A 183 -1.65 2.83 11.05
C GLY A 183 -0.68 1.73 11.46
N VAL A 184 -0.86 1.14 12.65
CA VAL A 184 0.09 0.20 13.25
C VAL A 184 -0.52 -1.11 13.74
N GLY A 185 -1.82 -1.32 13.56
CA GLY A 185 -2.50 -2.55 13.98
C GLY A 185 -2.63 -2.69 15.51
N LEU A 186 -2.62 -1.58 16.24
CA LEU A 186 -2.81 -1.58 17.69
C LEU A 186 -4.23 -1.16 18.06
N PRO A 187 -4.85 -1.77 19.10
CA PRO A 187 -6.20 -1.43 19.50
C PRO A 187 -6.33 0.01 19.99
N ALA A 188 -7.54 0.56 19.86
CA ALA A 188 -7.87 1.83 20.48
C ALA A 188 -7.63 1.76 22.01
N GLY A 189 -6.95 2.74 22.56
CA GLY A 189 -6.58 2.75 23.97
C GLY A 189 -5.18 2.21 24.29
N SER A 190 -4.43 1.74 23.30
CA SER A 190 -3.00 1.46 23.47
C SER A 190 -2.27 2.71 24.00
N SER A 191 -1.31 2.49 24.89
CA SER A 191 -0.52 3.58 25.44
C SER A 191 0.29 4.29 24.35
N LYS A 192 0.59 5.58 24.56
CA LYS A 192 1.46 6.32 23.63
C LYS A 192 2.81 5.63 23.43
N GLY A 193 3.36 5.02 24.51
CA GLY A 193 4.63 4.28 24.43
C GLY A 193 4.58 3.12 23.46
N GLU A 194 3.50 2.32 23.50
CA GLU A 194 3.30 1.20 22.57
C GLU A 194 3.15 1.69 21.14
N VAL A 195 2.38 2.76 20.91
CA VAL A 195 2.20 3.33 19.57
C VAL A 195 3.53 3.89 19.03
N TYR A 196 4.31 4.61 19.84
CA TYR A 196 5.64 5.07 19.43
C TYR A 196 6.60 3.92 19.13
N GLN A 197 6.56 2.83 19.92
CA GLN A 197 7.37 1.65 19.65
C GLN A 197 6.98 1.00 18.33
N ALA A 198 5.69 0.89 18.04
CA ALA A 198 5.19 0.34 16.77
C ALA A 198 5.61 1.22 15.57
N ILE A 199 5.52 2.56 15.69
CA ILE A 199 5.99 3.50 14.66
C ILE A 199 7.51 3.36 14.48
N HIS A 200 8.27 3.17 15.55
CA HIS A 200 9.71 2.90 15.46
C HIS A 200 9.99 1.64 14.62
N HIS A 201 9.22 0.57 14.82
CA HIS A 201 9.36 -0.64 13.99
C HIS A 201 9.03 -0.37 12.52
N GLN A 202 8.00 0.45 12.21
CA GLN A 202 7.73 0.88 10.84
C GLN A 202 8.89 1.69 10.24
N LEU A 203 9.50 2.59 11.01
CA LEU A 203 10.66 3.37 10.55
C LEU A 203 11.86 2.47 10.24
N VAL A 204 12.11 1.44 11.07
CA VAL A 204 13.16 0.44 10.81
C VAL A 204 12.83 -0.36 9.54
N ALA A 205 11.58 -0.82 9.39
CA ALA A 205 11.13 -1.52 8.18
C ALA A 205 11.26 -0.64 6.93
N SER A 206 10.91 0.65 7.04
CA SER A 206 11.10 1.63 5.97
C SER A 206 12.58 1.73 5.57
N ALA A 207 13.49 1.82 6.52
CA ALA A 207 14.92 1.90 6.25
C ALA A 207 15.45 0.63 5.55
N LEU A 208 14.99 -0.56 5.97
CA LEU A 208 15.34 -1.82 5.30
C LEU A 208 14.78 -1.89 3.87
N ALA A 209 13.54 -1.44 3.66
CA ALA A 209 12.95 -1.35 2.33
C ALA A 209 13.72 -0.35 1.42
N VAL A 210 14.16 0.79 1.96
CA VAL A 210 15.01 1.74 1.21
C VAL A 210 16.31 1.08 0.77
N LYS A 211 16.97 0.36 1.68
CA LYS A 211 18.19 -0.40 1.36
C LYS A 211 17.92 -1.44 0.28
N ALA A 212 16.86 -2.24 0.43
CA ALA A 212 16.47 -3.25 -0.56
C ALA A 212 16.14 -2.65 -1.93
N CYS A 213 15.49 -1.48 -1.98
CA CYS A 213 15.22 -0.78 -3.24
C CYS A 213 16.52 -0.39 -3.96
N HIS A 214 17.48 0.19 -3.24
CA HIS A 214 18.76 0.56 -3.84
C HIS A 214 19.59 -0.64 -4.31
N GLU A 215 19.41 -1.80 -3.67
CA GLU A 215 20.07 -3.04 -4.08
C GLU A 215 19.40 -3.66 -5.34
N LEU A 216 18.08 -3.63 -5.43
CA LEU A 216 17.32 -4.43 -6.39
C LEU A 216 16.79 -3.64 -7.59
N VAL A 217 16.56 -2.33 -7.44
CA VAL A 217 15.96 -1.47 -8.47
C VAL A 217 16.99 -0.50 -9.02
N PRO A 218 17.61 -0.76 -10.17
CA PRO A 218 18.55 0.17 -10.78
C PRO A 218 17.89 1.54 -11.02
N GLN A 219 18.53 2.62 -10.53
CA GLN A 219 18.02 3.99 -10.60
C GLN A 219 16.70 4.21 -9.87
N GLY A 220 16.28 3.29 -9.01
CA GLY A 220 15.10 3.44 -8.17
C GLY A 220 15.25 4.62 -7.20
N LYS A 221 14.17 5.40 -7.07
CA LYS A 221 14.05 6.45 -6.07
C LYS A 221 12.98 6.03 -5.08
N ILE A 222 13.29 6.08 -3.81
CA ILE A 222 12.37 5.70 -2.76
C ILE A 222 12.38 6.73 -1.64
N GLY A 223 11.20 7.03 -1.13
CA GLY A 223 11.00 7.95 -0.03
C GLY A 223 9.94 7.45 0.95
N ASN A 224 9.51 8.34 1.79
CA ASN A 224 8.42 8.14 2.74
C ASN A 224 7.46 9.33 2.63
N MET A 225 6.17 9.08 2.73
CA MET A 225 5.18 10.15 2.72
C MET A 225 4.82 10.51 4.16
N GLN A 226 4.93 11.79 4.48
CA GLN A 226 4.47 12.36 5.72
C GLN A 226 3.48 13.47 5.42
N ILE A 227 2.42 13.56 6.21
CA ILE A 227 1.54 14.73 6.16
C ILE A 227 2.19 15.88 6.94
N GLY A 228 2.39 17.00 6.27
CA GLY A 228 2.93 18.19 6.88
C GLY A 228 1.85 19.00 7.59
N ARG A 229 2.25 19.77 8.60
CA ARG A 229 1.43 20.84 9.15
C ARG A 229 1.65 22.06 8.25
N ALA A 230 0.60 22.54 7.61
CA ALA A 230 0.65 23.88 7.01
C ALA A 230 0.87 24.89 8.12
N SER A 231 2.01 25.55 8.12
CA SER A 231 2.30 26.67 9.02
C SER A 231 1.81 27.96 8.42
#